data_efc9db41e769e789c8f8c98a327c84c3
#
_entry.id   efc9db41e769e789c8f8c98a327c84c3
#
_cell.length_a   1.000
_cell.length_b   1.000
_cell.length_c   1.000
_cell.angle_alpha   90.00
_cell.angle_beta   90.00
_cell.angle_gamma   90.00
#
_symmetry.space_group_name_H-M   'P 1'
#
loop_
_entity.id
_entity.type
_entity.pdbx_description
1 polymer ?
#
loop_
_entity_poly.entity_id
_entity_poly.type
_entity_poly.pdbx_seq_one_letter_code
_entity_poly.pdbx_strand_id
1 'polypeptide(L)'
;MSLRSIAPALIALAVVGGGLAVFWFWSEARQDALVAEARAEREAREEREQERLERATARLREESAGLVPPMLEGVALGQSEREVRSARPEAVTRRVRTPPGEFWLEERLGNGAQALFAFGDEERVLQQVQVLSRIDPRGVGPHLTAMNEQYGRPTGVWRCSAQSAAGVPTLRFTWRKSHVSVQDIFLVHPGGVSITLYVAPTETIRQSLTIGGCRPVRSREDLDDLPFATPEMLQGREVQ
;
A
#
# COMPACT_ATOMS: atom_id res chain seq x y z
N MET A 1 57.76 -12.65 -64.09
CA MET A 1 56.36 -12.42 -63.71
C MET A 1 55.99 -11.03 -64.22
N SER A 2 55.06 -10.89 -65.19
CA SER A 2 54.76 -9.59 -65.78
C SER A 2 53.79 -8.81 -64.87
N LEU A 3 54.09 -7.53 -64.67
CA LEU A 3 53.27 -6.58 -63.86
C LEU A 3 51.78 -6.54 -64.31
N ARG A 4 51.48 -6.99 -65.54
CA ARG A 4 50.09 -7.02 -66.08
C ARG A 4 49.18 -8.05 -65.46
N SER A 5 49.70 -9.07 -64.75
CA SER A 5 48.90 -10.12 -64.11
C SER A 5 48.54 -9.80 -62.64
N ILE A 6 49.15 -8.78 -62.01
CA ILE A 6 48.95 -8.43 -60.60
C ILE A 6 47.86 -7.35 -60.43
N ALA A 7 47.69 -6.50 -61.46
CA ALA A 7 46.74 -5.38 -61.39
C ALA A 7 45.25 -5.79 -61.10
N PRO A 8 44.69 -6.83 -61.76
CA PRO A 8 43.29 -7.22 -61.47
C PRO A 8 43.09 -7.79 -60.05
N ALA A 9 44.11 -8.47 -59.50
CA ALA A 9 44.04 -8.99 -58.12
C ALA A 9 44.06 -7.88 -57.07
N LEU A 10 44.85 -6.84 -57.28
CA LEU A 10 44.88 -5.65 -56.40
C LEU A 10 43.59 -4.86 -56.45
N ILE A 11 42.97 -4.71 -57.61
CA ILE A 11 41.66 -4.05 -57.76
C ILE A 11 40.58 -4.86 -57.05
N ALA A 12 40.56 -6.17 -57.22
CA ALA A 12 39.59 -7.03 -56.54
C ALA A 12 39.74 -6.97 -55.01
N LEU A 13 40.95 -6.92 -54.49
CA LEU A 13 41.23 -6.83 -53.03
C LEU A 13 40.82 -5.46 -52.48
N ALA A 14 41.00 -4.38 -53.23
CA ALA A 14 40.56 -3.02 -52.86
C ALA A 14 39.05 -2.91 -52.83
N VAL A 15 38.33 -3.51 -53.78
CA VAL A 15 36.85 -3.49 -53.81
C VAL A 15 36.24 -4.34 -52.67
N VAL A 16 36.83 -5.53 -52.42
CA VAL A 16 36.35 -6.36 -51.30
C VAL A 16 36.67 -5.72 -49.94
N GLY A 17 37.87 -5.19 -49.75
CA GLY A 17 38.28 -4.51 -48.52
C GLY A 17 37.46 -3.23 -48.26
N GLY A 18 37.23 -2.43 -49.29
CA GLY A 18 36.40 -1.25 -49.23
C GLY A 18 34.92 -1.59 -48.90
N GLY A 19 34.40 -2.64 -49.56
CA GLY A 19 33.02 -3.10 -49.26
C GLY A 19 32.82 -3.59 -47.84
N LEU A 20 33.79 -4.36 -47.30
CA LEU A 20 33.76 -4.83 -45.93
C LEU A 20 33.87 -3.71 -44.89
N ALA A 21 34.72 -2.69 -45.17
CA ALA A 21 34.84 -1.54 -44.28
C ALA A 21 33.54 -0.71 -44.23
N VAL A 22 32.90 -0.45 -45.38
CA VAL A 22 31.63 0.26 -45.46
C VAL A 22 30.52 -0.53 -44.75
N PHE A 23 30.48 -1.86 -44.94
CA PHE A 23 29.51 -2.72 -44.26
C PHE A 23 29.73 -2.72 -42.73
N TRP A 24 30.96 -2.74 -42.27
CA TRP A 24 31.28 -2.73 -40.85
C TRP A 24 30.88 -1.39 -40.21
N PHE A 25 31.25 -0.27 -40.81
CA PHE A 25 30.82 1.06 -40.34
C PHE A 25 29.30 1.23 -40.35
N TRP A 26 28.62 0.72 -41.36
CA TRP A 26 27.16 0.80 -41.46
C TRP A 26 26.49 -0.07 -40.40
N SER A 27 27.02 -1.27 -40.12
CA SER A 27 26.49 -2.16 -39.08
C SER A 27 26.70 -1.58 -37.67
N GLU A 28 27.85 -0.96 -37.42
CA GLU A 28 28.16 -0.30 -36.15
C GLU A 28 27.24 0.89 -35.89
N ALA A 29 27.11 1.78 -36.89
CA ALA A 29 26.18 2.93 -36.79
C ALA A 29 24.72 2.50 -36.57
N ARG A 30 24.30 1.39 -37.16
CA ARG A 30 22.96 0.84 -36.97
C ARG A 30 22.78 0.24 -35.59
N GLN A 31 23.79 -0.44 -35.04
CA GLN A 31 23.77 -0.94 -33.68
C GLN A 31 23.72 0.20 -32.67
N ASP A 32 24.49 1.25 -32.85
CA ASP A 32 24.49 2.42 -31.99
C ASP A 32 23.13 3.10 -31.99
N ALA A 33 22.49 3.24 -33.17
CA ALA A 33 21.16 3.80 -33.29
C ALA A 33 20.09 2.95 -32.53
N LEU A 34 20.13 1.61 -32.63
CA LEU A 34 19.24 0.71 -31.92
C LEU A 34 19.45 0.76 -30.40
N VAL A 35 20.70 0.88 -29.97
CA VAL A 35 21.04 1.03 -28.54
C VAL A 35 20.52 2.37 -28.01
N ALA A 36 20.69 3.44 -28.76
CA ALA A 36 20.19 4.77 -28.40
C ALA A 36 18.67 4.81 -28.32
N GLU A 37 17.97 4.19 -29.28
CA GLU A 37 16.51 4.07 -29.26
C GLU A 37 16.02 3.27 -28.06
N ALA A 38 16.67 2.11 -27.76
CA ALA A 38 16.32 1.29 -26.60
C ALA A 38 16.57 2.02 -25.26
N ARG A 39 17.58 2.87 -25.17
CA ARG A 39 17.82 3.72 -24.00
C ARG A 39 16.74 4.79 -23.86
N ALA A 40 16.43 5.50 -24.93
CA ALA A 40 15.39 6.52 -24.93
C ALA A 40 14.00 5.93 -24.55
N GLU A 41 13.70 4.72 -25.04
CA GLU A 41 12.47 4.04 -24.64
C GLU A 41 12.44 3.66 -23.15
N ARG A 42 13.57 3.22 -22.58
CA ARG A 42 13.67 2.92 -21.14
C ARG A 42 13.48 4.18 -20.30
N GLU A 43 14.21 5.24 -20.63
CA GLU A 43 14.10 6.53 -19.94
C GLU A 43 12.66 7.05 -19.98
N ALA A 44 12.01 6.99 -21.16
CA ALA A 44 10.62 7.40 -21.29
C ALA A 44 9.61 6.50 -20.56
N ARG A 45 9.95 5.24 -20.30
CA ARG A 45 9.14 4.35 -19.45
C ARG A 45 9.32 4.69 -17.97
N GLU A 46 10.56 4.88 -17.54
CA GLU A 46 10.91 5.25 -16.17
C GLU A 46 10.27 6.60 -15.78
N GLU A 47 10.35 7.61 -16.65
CA GLU A 47 9.67 8.90 -16.45
C GLU A 47 8.14 8.74 -16.28
N ARG A 48 7.51 7.97 -17.16
CA ARG A 48 6.05 7.73 -17.08
C ARG A 48 5.65 6.98 -15.82
N GLU A 49 6.47 6.04 -15.38
CA GLU A 49 6.25 5.28 -14.16
C GLU A 49 6.41 6.18 -12.93
N GLN A 50 7.44 7.01 -12.91
CA GLN A 50 7.66 7.98 -11.84
C GLN A 50 6.52 9.00 -11.73
N GLU A 51 6.09 9.60 -12.85
CA GLU A 51 4.93 10.50 -12.86
C GLU A 51 3.65 9.82 -12.39
N ARG A 52 3.46 8.54 -12.72
CA ARG A 52 2.30 7.76 -12.25
C ARG A 52 2.34 7.55 -10.75
N LEU A 53 3.50 7.22 -10.19
CA LEU A 53 3.71 7.05 -8.76
C LEU A 53 3.50 8.35 -8.00
N GLU A 54 4.06 9.47 -8.50
CA GLU A 54 3.87 10.79 -7.90
C GLU A 54 2.39 11.18 -7.85
N ARG A 55 1.65 10.98 -8.95
CA ARG A 55 0.20 11.26 -8.99
C ARG A 55 -0.59 10.35 -8.04
N ALA A 56 -0.25 9.06 -7.97
CA ALA A 56 -0.89 8.12 -7.06
C ALA A 56 -0.63 8.49 -5.59
N THR A 57 0.60 8.87 -5.27
CA THR A 57 1.02 9.30 -3.93
C THR A 57 0.33 10.60 -3.51
N ALA A 58 0.28 11.60 -4.42
CA ALA A 58 -0.41 12.86 -4.16
C ALA A 58 -1.90 12.63 -3.88
N ARG A 59 -2.53 11.77 -4.66
CA ARG A 59 -3.93 11.39 -4.48
C ARG A 59 -4.20 10.68 -3.15
N LEU A 60 -3.35 9.74 -2.76
CA LEU A 60 -3.45 9.07 -1.46
C LEU A 60 -3.35 10.08 -0.31
N ARG A 61 -2.43 11.05 -0.43
CA ARG A 61 -2.25 12.12 0.56
C ARG A 61 -3.51 12.97 0.70
N GLU A 62 -4.08 13.42 -0.39
CA GLU A 62 -5.30 14.23 -0.41
C GLU A 62 -6.50 13.46 0.17
N GLU A 63 -6.73 12.24 -0.29
CA GLU A 63 -7.88 11.43 0.15
C GLU A 63 -7.77 10.97 1.60
N SER A 64 -6.56 10.75 2.12
CA SER A 64 -6.36 10.27 3.50
C SER A 64 -6.30 11.37 4.55
N ALA A 65 -6.04 12.62 4.19
CA ALA A 65 -5.86 13.72 5.14
C ALA A 65 -7.05 13.91 6.11
N GLY A 66 -8.28 13.65 5.64
CA GLY A 66 -9.49 13.70 6.48
C GLY A 66 -9.91 12.36 7.11
N LEU A 67 -9.14 11.28 6.87
CA LEU A 67 -9.48 9.93 7.33
C LEU A 67 -8.55 9.45 8.45
N VAL A 68 -7.36 10.03 8.56
CA VAL A 68 -6.45 9.75 9.68
C VAL A 68 -7.07 10.31 10.96
N PRO A 69 -7.06 9.54 12.08
CA PRO A 69 -7.63 10.01 13.34
C PRO A 69 -7.04 11.34 13.81
N PRO A 70 -7.83 12.24 14.42
CA PRO A 70 -7.35 13.56 14.86
C PRO A 70 -6.15 13.51 15.81
N MET A 71 -6.01 12.44 16.59
CA MET A 71 -4.84 12.23 17.47
C MET A 71 -3.52 12.05 16.72
N LEU A 72 -3.58 11.84 15.40
CA LEU A 72 -2.43 11.73 14.49
C LEU A 72 -2.40 12.90 13.50
N GLU A 73 -2.82 14.07 13.94
CA GLU A 73 -2.79 15.30 13.13
C GLU A 73 -1.44 15.49 12.44
N GLY A 74 -1.45 15.94 11.21
CA GLY A 74 -0.27 16.12 10.37
C GLY A 74 0.21 14.88 9.63
N VAL A 75 -0.40 13.71 9.85
CA VAL A 75 -0.09 12.46 9.14
C VAL A 75 -1.11 12.22 8.03
N ALA A 76 -0.61 11.79 6.86
CA ALA A 76 -1.42 11.36 5.73
C ALA A 76 -0.70 10.24 4.96
N LEU A 77 -1.45 9.32 4.34
CA LEU A 77 -0.85 8.34 3.43
C LEU A 77 -0.12 9.06 2.30
N GLY A 78 0.90 8.45 1.75
CA GLY A 78 1.71 9.08 0.72
C GLY A 78 2.79 10.04 1.24
N GLN A 79 2.90 10.24 2.54
CA GLN A 79 4.03 10.99 3.11
C GLN A 79 5.30 10.12 3.16
N SER A 80 6.45 10.77 2.98
CA SER A 80 7.75 10.14 3.20
C SER A 80 8.01 9.89 4.70
N GLU A 81 8.92 8.97 5.01
CA GLU A 81 9.38 8.73 6.38
C GLU A 81 9.81 10.05 7.08
N ARG A 82 10.51 10.93 6.36
CA ARG A 82 10.97 12.20 6.88
C ARG A 82 9.81 13.13 7.28
N GLU A 83 8.78 13.21 6.46
CA GLU A 83 7.59 14.02 6.74
C GLU A 83 6.84 13.49 7.97
N VAL A 84 6.66 12.15 8.06
CA VAL A 84 6.02 11.53 9.22
C VAL A 84 6.82 11.77 10.49
N ARG A 85 8.15 11.61 10.47
CA ARG A 85 9.01 11.92 11.63
C ARG A 85 8.98 13.39 12.02
N SER A 86 8.82 14.29 11.05
CA SER A 86 8.66 15.73 11.34
C SER A 86 7.33 16.03 12.04
N ALA A 87 6.24 15.38 11.62
CA ALA A 87 4.93 15.51 12.25
C ALA A 87 4.84 14.77 13.59
N ARG A 88 5.59 13.65 13.73
CA ARG A 88 5.59 12.73 14.88
C ARG A 88 7.01 12.47 15.37
N PRO A 89 7.64 13.45 16.06
CA PRO A 89 9.06 13.34 16.48
C PRO A 89 9.32 12.24 17.51
N GLU A 90 8.29 11.79 18.24
CA GLU A 90 8.39 10.70 19.21
C GLU A 90 8.28 9.30 18.57
N ALA A 91 7.94 9.23 17.27
CA ALA A 91 7.86 7.96 16.57
C ALA A 91 9.25 7.33 16.39
N VAL A 92 9.40 6.10 16.86
CA VAL A 92 10.65 5.34 16.80
C VAL A 92 10.54 4.17 15.81
N THR A 93 11.69 3.77 15.28
CA THR A 93 11.73 2.59 14.41
C THR A 93 11.36 1.33 15.19
N ARG A 94 10.37 0.60 14.70
CA ARG A 94 9.93 -0.66 15.29
C ARG A 94 10.95 -1.76 15.01
N ARG A 95 11.43 -2.44 16.07
CA ARG A 95 12.45 -3.50 15.99
C ARG A 95 11.85 -4.92 15.90
N VAL A 96 10.58 -5.06 15.58
CA VAL A 96 9.95 -6.37 15.42
C VAL A 96 10.23 -6.90 14.02
N ARG A 97 10.34 -8.23 13.86
CA ARG A 97 10.41 -8.86 12.52
C ARG A 97 9.19 -8.42 11.70
N THR A 98 9.41 -7.46 10.83
CA THR A 98 8.47 -7.09 9.77
C THR A 98 8.66 -8.04 8.60
N PRO A 99 7.67 -8.25 7.75
CA PRO A 99 7.86 -8.91 6.48
C PRO A 99 9.06 -8.30 5.73
N PRO A 100 9.83 -9.09 4.95
CA PRO A 100 10.89 -8.53 4.14
C PRO A 100 10.33 -7.40 3.31
N GLY A 101 10.98 -6.25 3.37
CA GLY A 101 10.57 -5.09 2.59
C GLY A 101 9.66 -4.10 3.27
N GLU A 102 9.20 -4.33 4.47
CA GLU A 102 8.38 -3.37 5.21
C GLU A 102 9.19 -2.64 6.28
N PHE A 103 9.06 -1.33 6.32
CA PHE A 103 9.61 -0.46 7.36
C PHE A 103 8.47 0.11 8.21
N TRP A 104 8.63 0.07 9.53
CA TRP A 104 7.60 0.51 10.46
C TRP A 104 8.16 1.52 11.48
N LEU A 105 7.39 2.59 11.71
CA LEU A 105 7.53 3.43 12.89
C LEU A 105 6.43 3.09 13.90
N GLU A 106 6.73 3.28 15.18
CA GLU A 106 5.76 3.15 16.27
C GLU A 106 5.84 4.34 17.23
N GLU A 107 4.69 4.71 17.77
CA GLU A 107 4.56 5.78 18.75
C GLU A 107 3.56 5.38 19.82
N ARG A 108 3.87 5.66 21.08
CA ARG A 108 2.93 5.54 22.20
C ARG A 108 2.16 6.83 22.36
N LEU A 109 0.84 6.74 22.32
CA LEU A 109 -0.04 7.87 22.49
C LEU A 109 -0.41 8.09 23.96
N GLY A 110 -0.71 9.35 24.34
CA GLY A 110 -0.96 9.73 25.73
C GLY A 110 -2.13 9.03 26.44
N ASN A 111 -3.04 8.42 25.66
CA ASN A 111 -4.17 7.63 26.15
C ASN A 111 -3.88 6.12 26.32
N GLY A 112 -2.61 5.72 26.19
CA GLY A 112 -2.19 4.32 26.23
C GLY A 112 -2.38 3.55 24.94
N ALA A 113 -2.89 4.18 23.89
CA ALA A 113 -2.92 3.60 22.53
C ALA A 113 -1.52 3.61 21.90
N GLN A 114 -1.35 2.84 20.86
CA GLN A 114 -0.14 2.76 20.06
C GLN A 114 -0.46 3.07 18.61
N ALA A 115 0.27 4.00 18.02
CA ALA A 115 0.22 4.25 16.59
C ALA A 115 1.34 3.48 15.89
N LEU A 116 1.04 2.91 14.73
CA LEU A 116 1.98 2.24 13.84
C LEU A 116 1.87 2.86 12.45
N PHE A 117 3.00 3.13 11.84
CA PHE A 117 3.12 3.71 10.52
C PHE A 117 3.91 2.75 9.65
N ALA A 118 3.25 2.15 8.64
CA ALA A 118 3.87 1.20 7.73
C ALA A 118 4.24 1.88 6.40
N PHE A 119 5.48 1.73 6.00
CA PHE A 119 6.03 2.28 4.76
C PHE A 119 6.29 1.15 3.77
N GLY A 120 6.03 1.41 2.49
CA GLY A 120 6.41 0.52 1.40
C GLY A 120 7.93 0.47 1.18
N ASP A 121 8.40 -0.60 0.55
CA ASP A 121 9.81 -1.00 0.50
C ASP A 121 10.70 -0.03 -0.28
N GLU A 122 10.32 0.32 -1.50
CA GLU A 122 11.23 0.99 -2.44
C GLU A 122 11.29 2.51 -2.22
N GLU A 123 10.19 3.15 -1.84
CA GLU A 123 10.09 4.61 -1.78
C GLU A 123 9.98 5.16 -0.36
N ARG A 124 9.89 4.29 0.66
CA ARG A 124 9.62 4.67 2.06
C ARG A 124 8.45 5.66 2.20
N VAL A 125 7.41 5.42 1.43
CA VAL A 125 6.17 6.18 1.44
C VAL A 125 5.17 5.52 2.37
N LEU A 126 4.52 6.30 3.23
CA LEU A 126 3.53 5.83 4.19
C LEU A 126 2.31 5.23 3.45
N GLN A 127 2.12 3.95 3.60
CA GLN A 127 1.03 3.21 2.96
C GLN A 127 -0.09 2.83 3.93
N GLN A 128 0.22 2.79 5.23
CA GLN A 128 -0.75 2.35 6.22
C GLN A 128 -0.51 3.01 7.57
N VAL A 129 -1.59 3.41 8.19
CA VAL A 129 -1.63 3.88 9.58
C VAL A 129 -2.50 2.93 10.38
N GLN A 130 -2.02 2.53 11.56
CA GLN A 130 -2.78 1.72 12.51
C GLN A 130 -2.78 2.41 13.86
N VAL A 131 -3.92 2.42 14.54
CA VAL A 131 -4.02 2.80 15.96
C VAL A 131 -4.55 1.62 16.74
N LEU A 132 -3.72 1.09 17.62
CA LEU A 132 -4.06 -0.02 18.50
C LEU A 132 -4.46 0.56 19.85
N SER A 133 -5.65 0.19 20.32
CA SER A 133 -6.17 0.58 21.61
C SER A 133 -6.85 -0.61 22.30
N ARG A 134 -7.10 -0.45 23.59
CA ARG A 134 -7.85 -1.43 24.37
C ARG A 134 -8.97 -0.72 25.13
N ILE A 135 -10.17 -1.26 25.06
CA ILE A 135 -11.34 -0.68 25.73
C ILE A 135 -12.09 -1.74 26.53
N ASP A 136 -12.89 -1.28 27.49
CA ASP A 136 -13.90 -2.12 28.14
C ASP A 136 -14.98 -2.50 27.10
N PRO A 137 -15.59 -3.69 27.16
CA PRO A 137 -16.69 -4.08 26.27
C PRO A 137 -17.84 -3.07 26.21
N ARG A 138 -18.15 -2.39 27.31
CA ARG A 138 -19.19 -1.35 27.37
C ARG A 138 -18.81 -0.10 26.56
N GLY A 139 -17.53 0.11 26.31
CA GLY A 139 -17.03 1.22 25.49
C GLY A 139 -17.18 1.01 23.98
N VAL A 140 -17.50 -0.22 23.51
CA VAL A 140 -17.60 -0.52 22.06
C VAL A 140 -18.72 0.28 21.40
N GLY A 141 -19.90 0.36 22.01
CA GLY A 141 -21.04 1.15 21.48
C GLY A 141 -20.69 2.63 21.31
N PRO A 142 -20.25 3.34 22.38
CA PRO A 142 -19.78 4.72 22.28
C PRO A 142 -18.67 4.91 21.24
N HIS A 143 -17.71 4.00 21.14
CA HIS A 143 -16.65 4.07 20.12
C HIS A 143 -17.22 4.00 18.69
N LEU A 144 -18.11 3.05 18.40
CA LEU A 144 -18.76 2.94 17.09
C LEU A 144 -19.63 4.15 16.76
N THR A 145 -20.28 4.75 17.75
CA THR A 145 -21.03 6.01 17.58
C THR A 145 -20.09 7.12 17.11
N ALA A 146 -18.96 7.32 17.79
CA ALA A 146 -17.97 8.31 17.41
C ALA A 146 -17.38 8.03 16.00
N MET A 147 -17.13 6.78 15.65
CA MET A 147 -16.69 6.40 14.31
C MET A 147 -17.74 6.72 13.25
N ASN A 148 -19.02 6.49 13.54
CA ASN A 148 -20.12 6.83 12.64
C ASN A 148 -20.31 8.35 12.49
N GLU A 149 -20.09 9.12 13.53
CA GLU A 149 -20.11 10.59 13.48
C GLU A 149 -18.96 11.11 12.60
N GLN A 150 -17.78 10.53 12.71
CA GLN A 150 -16.58 10.96 11.99
C GLN A 150 -16.60 10.50 10.51
N TYR A 151 -16.94 9.25 10.25
CA TYR A 151 -16.78 8.63 8.92
C TYR A 151 -18.12 8.36 8.21
N GLY A 152 -19.23 8.57 8.88
CA GLY A 152 -20.56 8.18 8.39
C GLY A 152 -20.88 6.72 8.68
N ARG A 153 -21.90 6.19 8.02
CA ARG A 153 -22.27 4.78 8.17
C ARG A 153 -21.22 3.85 7.53
N PRO A 154 -20.88 2.70 8.15
CA PRO A 154 -19.96 1.75 7.56
C PRO A 154 -20.50 1.19 6.24
N THR A 155 -19.67 1.07 5.26
CA THR A 155 -19.99 0.47 3.95
C THR A 155 -19.98 -1.06 4.00
N GLY A 156 -19.39 -1.65 5.04
CA GLY A 156 -19.34 -3.08 5.25
C GLY A 156 -19.11 -3.45 6.70
N VAL A 157 -19.75 -4.54 7.15
CA VAL A 157 -19.45 -5.20 8.43
C VAL A 157 -19.10 -6.64 8.11
N TRP A 158 -17.99 -7.11 8.65
CA TRP A 158 -17.38 -8.38 8.29
C TRP A 158 -17.04 -9.17 9.54
N ARG A 159 -17.31 -10.46 9.50
CA ARG A 159 -16.84 -11.43 10.48
C ARG A 159 -15.71 -12.24 9.87
N CYS A 160 -14.56 -12.29 10.53
CA CYS A 160 -13.37 -12.97 10.06
C CYS A 160 -12.96 -14.09 11.02
N SER A 161 -12.69 -15.27 10.49
CA SER A 161 -12.40 -16.48 11.29
C SER A 161 -10.91 -16.76 11.49
N ALA A 162 -10.05 -16.22 10.62
CA ALA A 162 -8.71 -16.78 10.42
C ALA A 162 -7.53 -16.03 11.08
N GLN A 163 -7.74 -14.91 11.75
CA GLN A 163 -6.60 -14.02 12.08
C GLN A 163 -6.26 -13.83 13.55
N SER A 164 -6.88 -14.54 14.47
CA SER A 164 -6.31 -14.58 15.80
C SER A 164 -5.51 -15.87 15.99
N ALA A 165 -4.26 -15.76 16.46
CA ALA A 165 -3.47 -16.91 16.90
C ALA A 165 -4.22 -17.76 17.97
N ALA A 166 -5.32 -17.24 18.52
CA ALA A 166 -6.19 -17.86 19.49
C ALA A 166 -7.48 -18.45 18.90
N GLY A 167 -7.69 -18.38 17.55
CA GLY A 167 -8.92 -18.87 16.91
C GLY A 167 -10.17 -18.04 17.23
N VAL A 168 -10.01 -16.85 17.83
CA VAL A 168 -11.13 -15.98 18.20
C VAL A 168 -11.60 -15.18 16.99
N PRO A 169 -12.90 -15.19 16.64
CA PRO A 169 -13.41 -14.41 15.52
C PRO A 169 -13.22 -12.91 15.76
N THR A 170 -12.91 -12.18 14.68
CA THR A 170 -12.85 -10.72 14.71
C THR A 170 -14.05 -10.13 13.99
N LEU A 171 -14.55 -9.01 14.50
CA LEU A 171 -15.54 -8.18 13.83
C LEU A 171 -14.85 -6.97 13.22
N ARG A 172 -15.16 -6.66 11.96
CA ARG A 172 -14.55 -5.55 11.25
C ARG A 172 -15.60 -4.66 10.63
N PHE A 173 -15.48 -3.38 10.87
CA PHE A 173 -16.27 -2.33 10.23
C PHE A 173 -15.41 -1.62 9.21
N THR A 174 -15.95 -1.34 8.03
CA THR A 174 -15.21 -0.70 6.95
C THR A 174 -15.96 0.53 6.47
N TRP A 175 -15.26 1.66 6.37
CA TRP A 175 -15.72 2.91 5.75
C TRP A 175 -14.87 3.15 4.51
N ARG A 176 -15.52 3.24 3.36
CA ARG A 176 -14.82 3.43 2.10
C ARG A 176 -14.97 4.86 1.61
N LYS A 177 -13.86 5.50 1.27
CA LYS A 177 -13.78 6.81 0.63
C LYS A 177 -12.88 6.67 -0.60
N SER A 178 -13.48 6.43 -1.77
CA SER A 178 -12.75 6.30 -3.03
C SER A 178 -11.58 5.28 -2.97
N HIS A 179 -10.32 5.75 -2.96
CA HIS A 179 -9.11 4.91 -3.00
C HIS A 179 -8.55 4.61 -1.61
N VAL A 180 -9.04 5.30 -0.57
CA VAL A 180 -8.65 5.07 0.82
C VAL A 180 -9.85 4.52 1.59
N SER A 181 -9.58 3.60 2.50
CA SER A 181 -10.58 3.05 3.42
C SER A 181 -10.10 3.13 4.85
N VAL A 182 -11.04 3.31 5.75
CA VAL A 182 -10.87 3.14 7.18
C VAL A 182 -11.48 1.80 7.57
N GLN A 183 -10.81 1.04 8.41
CA GLN A 183 -11.31 -0.22 8.95
C GLN A 183 -11.07 -0.29 10.45
N ASP A 184 -12.11 -0.61 11.20
CA ASP A 184 -12.04 -0.89 12.63
C ASP A 184 -12.11 -2.40 12.85
N ILE A 185 -11.14 -2.96 13.56
CA ILE A 185 -11.04 -4.38 13.84
C ILE A 185 -11.19 -4.59 15.34
N PHE A 186 -12.19 -5.33 15.72
CA PHE A 186 -12.48 -5.68 17.13
C PHE A 186 -12.06 -7.12 17.40
N LEU A 187 -11.19 -7.30 18.38
CA LEU A 187 -10.75 -8.59 18.88
C LEU A 187 -11.14 -8.71 20.36
N VAL A 188 -11.98 -9.70 20.69
CA VAL A 188 -12.34 -10.00 22.07
C VAL A 188 -11.28 -10.86 22.73
N HIS A 189 -10.94 -10.55 23.95
CA HIS A 189 -10.06 -11.36 24.80
C HIS A 189 -10.49 -11.26 26.27
N PRO A 190 -10.01 -12.14 27.17
CA PRO A 190 -10.45 -12.14 28.57
C PRO A 190 -10.27 -10.83 29.33
N GLY A 191 -9.38 -9.95 28.87
CA GLY A 191 -9.10 -8.65 29.49
C GLY A 191 -9.81 -7.46 28.84
N GLY A 192 -10.79 -7.67 27.94
CA GLY A 192 -11.51 -6.60 27.26
C GLY A 192 -11.58 -6.74 25.74
N VAL A 193 -11.68 -5.63 25.04
CA VAL A 193 -11.72 -5.59 23.58
C VAL A 193 -10.53 -4.80 23.08
N SER A 194 -9.70 -5.42 22.26
CA SER A 194 -8.68 -4.71 21.49
C SER A 194 -9.30 -4.18 20.21
N ILE A 195 -9.04 -2.91 19.91
CA ILE A 195 -9.43 -2.24 18.68
C ILE A 195 -8.19 -1.92 17.90
N THR A 196 -8.22 -2.20 16.61
CA THR A 196 -7.21 -1.73 15.67
C THR A 196 -7.89 -0.93 14.58
N LEU A 197 -7.71 0.38 14.62
CA LEU A 197 -8.15 1.26 13.55
C LEU A 197 -7.08 1.29 12.46
N TYR A 198 -7.50 0.97 11.24
CA TYR A 198 -6.66 1.00 10.04
C TYR A 198 -7.08 2.12 9.12
N VAL A 199 -6.11 2.86 8.59
CA VAL A 199 -6.28 3.72 7.42
C VAL A 199 -5.29 3.24 6.36
N ALA A 200 -5.79 2.80 5.22
CA ALA A 200 -4.96 2.22 4.17
C ALA A 200 -5.63 2.37 2.79
N PRO A 201 -4.90 2.14 1.68
CA PRO A 201 -5.50 1.99 0.36
C PRO A 201 -6.64 0.95 0.38
N THR A 202 -7.73 1.24 -0.30
CA THR A 202 -8.93 0.38 -0.34
C THR A 202 -8.59 -1.05 -0.77
N GLU A 203 -7.63 -1.20 -1.68
CA GLU A 203 -7.16 -2.50 -2.14
C GLU A 203 -6.49 -3.30 -1.02
N THR A 204 -5.64 -2.66 -0.20
CA THR A 204 -4.99 -3.29 0.96
C THR A 204 -6.02 -3.81 1.95
N ILE A 205 -7.06 -3.01 2.24
CA ILE A 205 -8.17 -3.43 3.11
C ILE A 205 -8.89 -4.64 2.51
N ARG A 206 -9.20 -4.62 1.21
CA ARG A 206 -9.87 -5.72 0.51
C ARG A 206 -9.05 -7.01 0.58
N GLN A 207 -7.75 -6.94 0.33
CA GLN A 207 -6.84 -8.08 0.46
C GLN A 207 -6.82 -8.63 1.89
N SER A 208 -6.79 -7.75 2.90
CA SER A 208 -6.82 -8.16 4.31
C SER A 208 -8.11 -8.89 4.69
N LEU A 209 -9.25 -8.52 4.10
CA LEU A 209 -10.52 -9.23 4.29
C LEU A 209 -10.49 -10.62 3.66
N THR A 210 -9.91 -10.74 2.46
CA THR A 210 -9.76 -12.04 1.76
C THR A 210 -8.85 -12.98 2.53
N ILE A 211 -7.65 -12.51 2.90
CA ILE A 211 -6.67 -13.30 3.67
C ILE A 211 -7.24 -13.69 5.05
N GLY A 212 -8.02 -12.80 5.67
CA GLY A 212 -8.67 -13.02 6.95
C GLY A 212 -9.83 -14.03 6.92
N GLY A 213 -10.21 -14.58 5.76
CA GLY A 213 -11.37 -15.44 5.62
C GLY A 213 -12.65 -14.73 6.07
N CYS A 214 -12.77 -13.45 5.73
CA CYS A 214 -13.87 -12.62 6.19
C CYS A 214 -15.13 -12.84 5.35
N ARG A 215 -16.26 -12.95 6.01
CA ARG A 215 -17.59 -13.00 5.39
C ARG A 215 -18.43 -11.79 5.83
N PRO A 216 -19.30 -11.26 4.97
CA PRO A 216 -20.17 -10.17 5.37
C PRO A 216 -21.16 -10.65 6.44
N VAL A 217 -21.36 -9.83 7.46
CA VAL A 217 -22.42 -10.03 8.46
C VAL A 217 -23.76 -9.70 7.80
N ARG A 218 -24.68 -10.65 7.80
CA ARG A 218 -26.00 -10.53 7.14
C ARG A 218 -27.15 -10.51 8.13
N SER A 219 -27.00 -11.18 9.27
CA SER A 219 -28.04 -11.30 10.26
C SER A 219 -27.47 -11.16 11.68
N ARG A 220 -28.37 -11.09 12.67
CA ARG A 220 -27.99 -11.09 14.08
C ARG A 220 -27.29 -12.38 14.49
N GLU A 221 -27.70 -13.50 13.94
CA GLU A 221 -27.11 -14.83 14.21
C GLU A 221 -25.60 -14.88 13.90
N ASP A 222 -25.15 -14.06 12.94
CA ASP A 222 -23.72 -13.89 12.63
C ASP A 222 -22.92 -13.26 13.79
N LEU A 223 -23.60 -12.71 14.80
CA LEU A 223 -23.02 -11.96 15.93
C LEU A 223 -23.22 -12.66 17.29
N ASP A 224 -23.99 -13.75 17.37
CA ASP A 224 -24.44 -14.36 18.64
C ASP A 224 -23.28 -14.83 19.54
N ASP A 225 -22.14 -15.16 18.99
CA ASP A 225 -20.93 -15.53 19.74
C ASP A 225 -19.98 -14.34 20.04
N LEU A 226 -20.39 -13.11 19.73
CA LEU A 226 -19.63 -11.90 20.01
C LEU A 226 -20.30 -11.13 21.16
N PRO A 227 -19.81 -11.21 22.39
CA PRO A 227 -20.50 -10.71 23.60
C PRO A 227 -20.68 -9.19 23.64
N PHE A 228 -20.00 -8.47 22.77
CA PHE A 228 -20.12 -7.00 22.64
C PHE A 228 -21.01 -6.57 21.47
N ALA A 229 -21.41 -7.52 20.61
CA ALA A 229 -22.20 -7.18 19.43
C ALA A 229 -23.65 -6.95 19.82
N THR A 230 -24.15 -5.74 19.56
CA THR A 230 -25.53 -5.38 19.81
C THR A 230 -26.30 -5.23 18.48
N PRO A 231 -27.64 -5.40 18.51
CA PRO A 231 -28.47 -5.21 17.30
C PRO A 231 -28.30 -3.83 16.66
N GLU A 232 -27.99 -2.81 17.47
CA GLU A 232 -27.80 -1.44 17.01
C GLU A 232 -26.60 -1.32 16.06
N MET A 233 -25.60 -2.19 16.17
CA MET A 233 -24.45 -2.23 15.24
C MET A 233 -24.84 -2.59 13.82
N LEU A 234 -25.99 -3.24 13.64
CA LEU A 234 -26.56 -3.59 12.33
C LEU A 234 -27.60 -2.57 11.84
N GLN A 235 -28.02 -1.64 12.72
CA GLN A 235 -29.02 -0.62 12.35
C GLN A 235 -28.45 0.33 11.32
N GLY A 236 -29.04 0.32 10.14
CA GLY A 236 -28.67 1.16 9.01
C GLY A 236 -28.25 0.42 7.75
N ARG A 237 -28.25 -0.92 7.76
CA ARG A 237 -28.25 -1.71 6.55
C ARG A 237 -29.68 -1.90 6.06
N GLU A 238 -30.04 -1.27 4.94
CA GLU A 238 -31.06 -1.85 4.07
C GLU A 238 -30.47 -3.19 3.59
N VAL A 239 -31.07 -4.27 4.05
CA VAL A 239 -30.81 -5.61 3.54
C VAL A 239 -31.33 -5.60 2.10
N GLN A 240 -30.41 -5.41 1.13
CA GLN A 240 -30.67 -5.67 -0.28
C GLN A 240 -30.43 -7.15 -0.55
#